data_2c12b9cf33a825c237b63e7a7c54fb02
#
_entry.id   2c12b9cf33a825c237b63e7a7c54fb02
#
_cell.length_a   1.000
_cell.length_b   1.000
_cell.length_c   1.000
_cell.angle_alpha   90.00
_cell.angle_beta   90.00
_cell.angle_gamma   90.00
#
_symmetry.space_group_name_H-M   'P 1'
#
loop_
_entity.id
_entity.type
_entity.pdbx_description
1 polymer ?
#
loop_
_entity_poly.entity_id
_entity_poly.type
_entity_poly.pdbx_seq_one_letter_code
_entity_poly.pdbx_strand_id
1 'polypeptide(L)'
;MMTLPNLITLARIFLIPVFIGLFYLQPSYLDGEPLGWINNALIAIFIIISATDFIDGFLARKLNQVSDLGAFLDPVADKLMVCTALILLIDYYHTWFITIPSIIIISREILVSALREWMSEVGKRANVAVSWIGKSKTFVQMVAILFLLIHQPLLFFSYDDINMMGRFLLFLATILTLWSGIKYLIAGLKTFDS
;
A
#
# COMPACT_ATOMS: atom_id res chain seq x y z
N MET A 1 -8.26 -3.88 26.55
CA MET A 1 -9.18 -4.86 25.94
C MET A 1 -8.94 -4.85 24.44
N MET A 2 -8.83 -6.02 23.79
CA MET A 2 -8.76 -6.11 22.34
C MET A 2 -10.14 -5.77 21.75
N THR A 3 -10.20 -4.69 20.98
CA THR A 3 -11.41 -4.31 20.25
C THR A 3 -11.47 -5.04 18.92
N LEU A 4 -12.65 -5.17 18.32
CA LEU A 4 -12.81 -5.81 17.01
C LEU A 4 -11.90 -5.18 15.93
N PRO A 5 -11.78 -3.83 15.81
CA PRO A 5 -10.85 -3.21 14.90
C PRO A 5 -9.40 -3.66 15.12
N ASN A 6 -8.92 -3.70 16.37
CA ASN A 6 -7.55 -4.14 16.67
C ASN A 6 -7.28 -5.59 16.22
N LEU A 7 -8.28 -6.47 16.33
CA LEU A 7 -8.15 -7.86 15.88
C LEU A 7 -7.97 -7.92 14.36
N ILE A 8 -8.72 -7.11 13.63
CA ILE A 8 -8.63 -7.06 12.16
C ILE A 8 -7.26 -6.53 11.72
N THR A 9 -6.76 -5.47 12.37
CA THR A 9 -5.42 -4.93 12.08
C THR A 9 -4.31 -5.94 12.39
N LEU A 10 -4.41 -6.67 13.50
CA LEU A 10 -3.47 -7.76 13.82
C LEU A 10 -3.55 -8.89 12.79
N ALA A 11 -4.74 -9.32 12.39
CA ALA A 11 -4.92 -10.34 11.35
C ALA A 11 -4.26 -9.90 10.04
N ARG A 12 -4.36 -8.63 9.68
CA ARG A 12 -3.69 -8.04 8.51
C ARG A 12 -2.17 -8.17 8.60
N ILE A 13 -1.59 -7.85 9.75
CA ILE A 13 -0.13 -7.99 9.99
C ILE A 13 0.29 -9.47 9.87
N PHE A 14 -0.52 -10.39 10.37
CA PHE A 14 -0.25 -11.84 10.24
C PHE A 14 -0.39 -12.35 8.81
N LEU A 15 -1.22 -11.72 7.98
CA LEU A 15 -1.37 -12.10 6.57
C LEU A 15 -0.17 -11.68 5.72
N ILE A 16 0.64 -10.70 6.15
CA ILE A 16 1.82 -10.26 5.39
C ILE A 16 2.86 -11.40 5.24
N PRO A 17 3.30 -12.11 6.28
CA PRO A 17 4.19 -13.26 6.12
C PRO A 17 3.59 -14.36 5.24
N VAL A 18 2.29 -14.61 5.32
CA VAL A 18 1.59 -15.59 4.46
C VAL A 18 1.64 -15.13 3.00
N PHE A 19 1.41 -13.84 2.75
CA PHE A 19 1.52 -13.25 1.42
C PHE A 19 2.93 -13.39 0.83
N ILE A 20 3.97 -13.13 1.62
CA ILE A 20 5.37 -13.32 1.22
C ILE A 20 5.63 -14.79 0.89
N GLY A 21 5.22 -15.73 1.76
CA GLY A 21 5.40 -17.15 1.54
C GLY A 21 4.72 -17.63 0.26
N LEU A 22 3.48 -17.23 0.02
CA LEU A 22 2.75 -17.57 -1.21
C LEU A 22 3.39 -16.96 -2.45
N PHE A 23 3.97 -15.76 -2.33
CA PHE A 23 4.64 -15.12 -3.44
C PHE A 23 5.85 -15.92 -3.93
N TYR A 24 6.68 -16.42 -3.02
CA TYR A 24 7.84 -17.27 -3.36
C TYR A 24 7.47 -18.72 -3.70
N LEU A 25 6.25 -19.14 -3.42
CA LEU A 25 5.73 -20.44 -3.89
C LEU A 25 5.21 -20.37 -5.33
N GLN A 26 5.28 -19.22 -6.00
CA GLN A 26 4.91 -19.13 -7.42
C GLN A 26 5.86 -19.98 -8.29
N PRO A 27 5.34 -20.61 -9.35
CA PRO A 27 6.14 -21.47 -10.24
C PRO A 27 7.35 -20.80 -10.85
N SER A 28 7.29 -19.48 -11.06
CA SER A 28 8.42 -18.69 -11.56
C SER A 28 9.67 -18.78 -10.69
N TYR A 29 9.52 -19.15 -9.41
CA TYR A 29 10.63 -19.36 -8.48
C TYR A 29 10.96 -20.83 -8.21
N LEU A 30 10.06 -21.77 -8.56
CA LEU A 30 10.16 -23.18 -8.18
C LEU A 30 10.32 -24.14 -9.37
N ASP A 31 10.61 -23.64 -10.57
CA ASP A 31 10.74 -24.44 -11.81
C ASP A 31 9.57 -25.44 -12.02
N GLY A 32 8.36 -25.10 -11.55
CA GLY A 32 7.18 -25.95 -11.58
C GLY A 32 6.08 -25.50 -12.53
N GLU A 33 5.09 -26.36 -12.74
CA GLU A 33 3.87 -26.03 -13.46
C GLU A 33 3.09 -24.91 -12.77
N PRO A 34 2.46 -23.98 -13.52
CA PRO A 34 1.75 -22.84 -12.93
C PRO A 34 0.58 -23.31 -12.06
N LEU A 35 0.74 -23.22 -10.75
CA LEU A 35 -0.33 -23.48 -9.79
C LEU A 35 -1.24 -22.24 -9.74
N GLY A 36 -2.19 -22.14 -10.66
CA GLY A 36 -3.08 -20.99 -10.81
C GLY A 36 -3.80 -20.57 -9.52
N TRP A 37 -4.00 -21.49 -8.58
CA TRP A 37 -4.60 -21.18 -7.28
C TRP A 37 -3.71 -20.30 -6.41
N ILE A 38 -2.37 -20.39 -6.52
CA ILE A 38 -1.43 -19.55 -5.74
C ILE A 38 -1.57 -18.09 -6.16
N ASN A 39 -1.61 -17.82 -7.46
CA ASN A 39 -1.81 -16.46 -7.96
C ASN A 39 -3.17 -15.89 -7.52
N ASN A 40 -4.23 -16.69 -7.61
CA ASN A 40 -5.55 -16.28 -7.14
C ASN A 40 -5.56 -16.03 -5.61
N ALA A 41 -4.86 -16.82 -4.82
CA ALA A 41 -4.73 -16.62 -3.37
C ALA A 41 -3.98 -15.32 -3.05
N LEU A 42 -2.89 -15.01 -3.75
CA LEU A 42 -2.15 -13.76 -3.61
C LEU A 42 -3.02 -12.55 -3.90
N ILE A 43 -3.75 -12.58 -5.04
CA ILE A 43 -4.69 -11.53 -5.43
C ILE A 43 -5.77 -11.37 -4.36
N ALA A 44 -6.37 -12.49 -3.91
CA ALA A 44 -7.42 -12.47 -2.90
C ALA A 44 -6.93 -11.88 -1.56
N ILE A 45 -5.75 -12.29 -1.08
CA ILE A 45 -5.16 -11.75 0.15
C ILE A 45 -4.91 -10.25 0.01
N PHE A 46 -4.33 -9.81 -1.12
CA PHE A 46 -4.07 -8.39 -1.35
C PHE A 46 -5.36 -7.57 -1.35
N ILE A 47 -6.43 -8.06 -2.01
CA ILE A 47 -7.74 -7.42 -2.04
C ILE A 47 -8.36 -7.39 -0.65
N ILE A 48 -8.32 -8.49 0.10
CA ILE A 48 -8.89 -8.59 1.45
C ILE A 48 -8.20 -7.59 2.38
N ILE A 49 -6.86 -7.53 2.38
CA ILE A 49 -6.10 -6.60 3.20
C ILE A 49 -6.44 -5.16 2.83
N SER A 50 -6.49 -4.86 1.53
CA SER A 50 -6.82 -3.51 1.02
C SER A 50 -8.26 -3.09 1.34
N ALA A 51 -9.21 -4.03 1.29
CA ALA A 51 -10.61 -3.75 1.58
C ALA A 51 -10.87 -3.61 3.10
N THR A 52 -10.23 -4.44 3.91
CA THR A 52 -10.36 -4.36 5.38
C THR A 52 -9.86 -3.04 5.93
N ASP A 53 -8.80 -2.46 5.35
CA ASP A 53 -8.34 -1.12 5.71
C ASP A 53 -9.43 -0.05 5.57
N PHE A 54 -10.18 -0.12 4.49
CA PHE A 54 -11.29 0.81 4.23
C PHE A 54 -12.45 0.61 5.24
N ILE A 55 -12.70 -0.65 5.62
CA ILE A 55 -13.78 -1.04 6.53
C ILE A 55 -13.45 -0.69 7.98
N ASP A 56 -12.21 -0.87 8.42
CA ASP A 56 -11.78 -0.63 9.80
C ASP A 56 -11.92 0.83 10.19
N GLY A 57 -11.49 1.75 9.35
CA GLY A 57 -11.65 3.17 9.57
C GLY A 57 -13.12 3.61 9.64
N PHE A 58 -14.00 2.93 8.93
CA PHE A 58 -15.46 3.17 9.00
C PHE A 58 -16.06 2.56 10.27
N LEU A 59 -15.67 1.32 10.61
CA LEU A 59 -16.19 0.56 11.74
C LEU A 59 -15.77 1.18 13.08
N ALA A 60 -14.51 1.58 13.22
CA ALA A 60 -13.99 2.24 14.42
C ALA A 60 -14.75 3.54 14.74
N ARG A 61 -15.07 4.33 13.71
CA ARG A 61 -15.87 5.56 13.86
C ARG A 61 -17.33 5.25 14.25
N LYS A 62 -17.91 4.21 13.67
CA LYS A 62 -19.32 3.85 13.92
C LYS A 62 -19.53 3.20 15.28
N LEU A 63 -18.54 2.45 15.78
CA LEU A 63 -18.63 1.74 17.05
C LEU A 63 -18.07 2.54 18.24
N ASN A 64 -17.53 3.74 18.03
CA ASN A 64 -16.82 4.54 19.06
C ASN A 64 -15.74 3.73 19.82
N GLN A 65 -15.13 2.73 19.17
CA GLN A 65 -14.11 1.84 19.73
C GLN A 65 -12.73 2.25 19.23
N VAL A 66 -12.34 3.48 19.51
CA VAL A 66 -10.96 3.93 19.21
C VAL A 66 -10.08 3.51 20.38
N SER A 67 -9.04 2.72 20.10
CA SER A 67 -8.01 2.36 21.08
C SER A 67 -6.66 2.94 20.67
N ASP A 68 -5.82 3.28 21.66
CA ASP A 68 -4.46 3.81 21.40
C ASP A 68 -3.62 2.81 20.60
N LEU A 69 -3.79 1.50 20.88
CA LEU A 69 -3.12 0.43 20.15
C LEU A 69 -3.56 0.38 18.68
N GLY A 70 -4.87 0.51 18.39
CA GLY A 70 -5.38 0.56 17.02
C GLY A 70 -4.87 1.79 16.29
N ALA A 71 -4.93 2.95 16.91
CA ALA A 71 -4.44 4.21 16.34
C ALA A 71 -2.94 4.14 15.94
N PHE A 72 -2.14 3.33 16.65
CA PHE A 72 -0.74 3.06 16.32
C PHE A 72 -0.59 1.98 15.22
N LEU A 73 -1.31 0.86 15.34
CA LEU A 73 -1.14 -0.29 14.46
C LEU A 73 -1.71 -0.08 13.06
N ASP A 74 -2.83 0.64 12.91
CA ASP A 74 -3.49 0.85 11.62
C ASP A 74 -2.56 1.51 10.58
N PRO A 75 -1.92 2.68 10.87
CA PRO A 75 -0.99 3.29 9.94
C PRO A 75 0.25 2.44 9.62
N VAL A 76 0.64 1.55 10.54
CA VAL A 76 1.77 0.64 10.36
C VAL A 76 1.39 -0.48 9.41
N ALA A 77 0.26 -1.17 9.67
CA ALA A 77 -0.21 -2.29 8.86
C ALA A 77 -0.42 -1.91 7.39
N ASP A 78 -1.03 -0.75 7.14
CA ASP A 78 -1.27 -0.23 5.78
C ASP A 78 0.02 -0.05 4.98
N LYS A 79 1.01 0.58 5.60
CA LYS A 79 2.28 0.82 4.93
C LYS A 79 3.09 -0.45 4.74
N LEU A 80 3.08 -1.35 5.74
CA LEU A 80 3.80 -2.62 5.65
C LEU A 80 3.32 -3.44 4.45
N MET A 81 2.01 -3.54 4.23
CA MET A 81 1.48 -4.31 3.09
C MET A 81 1.89 -3.73 1.75
N VAL A 82 1.75 -2.42 1.58
CA VAL A 82 2.12 -1.74 0.34
C VAL A 82 3.62 -1.83 0.08
N CYS A 83 4.45 -1.57 1.09
CA CYS A 83 5.91 -1.67 0.96
C CYS A 83 6.34 -3.10 0.63
N THR A 84 5.76 -4.11 1.31
CA THR A 84 6.04 -5.52 1.04
C THR A 84 5.68 -5.89 -0.38
N ALA A 85 4.48 -5.54 -0.84
CA ALA A 85 4.06 -5.85 -2.21
C ALA A 85 4.98 -5.20 -3.26
N LEU A 86 5.35 -3.93 -3.07
CA LEU A 86 6.27 -3.24 -3.98
C LEU A 86 7.67 -3.86 -3.98
N ILE A 87 8.20 -4.27 -2.82
CA ILE A 87 9.51 -4.95 -2.72
C ILE A 87 9.47 -6.29 -3.45
N LEU A 88 8.42 -7.08 -3.27
CA LEU A 88 8.24 -8.36 -3.97
C LEU A 88 8.10 -8.17 -5.49
N LEU A 89 7.42 -7.11 -5.94
CA LEU A 89 7.34 -6.79 -7.37
C LEU A 89 8.69 -6.36 -7.94
N ILE A 90 9.53 -5.65 -7.17
CA ILE A 90 10.91 -5.34 -7.58
C ILE A 90 11.70 -6.63 -7.77
N ASP A 91 11.60 -7.55 -6.81
CA ASP A 91 12.27 -8.84 -6.85
C ASP A 91 11.80 -9.72 -8.03
N TYR A 92 10.51 -9.70 -8.34
CA TYR A 92 9.96 -10.50 -9.44
C TYR A 92 10.32 -9.97 -10.83
N TYR A 93 10.16 -8.66 -11.04
CA TYR A 93 10.29 -8.09 -12.38
C TYR A 93 11.71 -7.70 -12.78
N HIS A 94 12.60 -7.44 -11.82
CA HIS A 94 14.01 -7.03 -12.03
C HIS A 94 14.19 -5.91 -13.08
N THR A 95 13.20 -4.99 -13.20
CA THR A 95 13.19 -3.93 -14.20
C THR A 95 13.17 -2.54 -13.56
N TRP A 96 13.97 -1.61 -14.12
CA TRP A 96 14.00 -0.24 -13.63
C TRP A 96 12.64 0.48 -13.70
N PHE A 97 11.76 0.09 -14.63
CA PHE A 97 10.39 0.62 -14.75
C PHE A 97 9.50 0.30 -13.54
N ILE A 98 9.81 -0.71 -12.76
CA ILE A 98 9.13 -1.04 -11.51
C ILE A 98 9.98 -0.61 -10.32
N THR A 99 11.28 -0.82 -10.36
CA THR A 99 12.19 -0.51 -9.26
C THR A 99 12.18 0.98 -8.89
N ILE A 100 12.35 1.88 -9.86
CA ILE A 100 12.42 3.33 -9.58
C ILE A 100 11.08 3.85 -9.02
N PRO A 101 9.93 3.60 -9.64
CA PRO A 101 8.64 3.99 -9.09
C PRO A 101 8.40 3.45 -7.67
N SER A 102 8.73 2.20 -7.43
CA SER A 102 8.53 1.56 -6.12
C SER A 102 9.38 2.21 -5.03
N ILE A 103 10.67 2.47 -5.30
CA ILE A 103 11.56 3.16 -4.36
C ILE A 103 11.02 4.55 -4.04
N ILE A 104 10.57 5.31 -5.04
CA ILE A 104 10.00 6.65 -4.84
C ILE A 104 8.76 6.59 -3.96
N ILE A 105 7.87 5.64 -4.22
CA ILE A 105 6.63 5.49 -3.45
C ILE A 105 6.95 5.11 -2.00
N ILE A 106 7.81 4.12 -1.76
CA ILE A 106 8.20 3.66 -0.42
C ILE A 106 8.87 4.78 0.36
N SER A 107 9.86 5.45 -0.25
CA SER A 107 10.60 6.54 0.39
C SER A 107 9.67 7.68 0.79
N ARG A 108 8.73 8.03 -0.08
CA ARG A 108 7.74 9.07 0.22
C ARG A 108 6.76 8.65 1.32
N GLU A 109 6.32 7.39 1.37
CA GLU A 109 5.43 6.91 2.43
C GLU A 109 6.10 7.04 3.81
N ILE A 110 7.37 6.70 3.91
CA ILE A 110 8.16 6.83 5.14
C ILE A 110 8.33 8.31 5.49
N LEU A 111 8.80 9.13 4.54
CA LEU A 111 9.09 10.55 4.75
C LEU A 111 7.85 11.33 5.22
N VAL A 112 6.73 11.16 4.53
CA VAL A 112 5.49 11.89 4.89
C VAL A 112 4.90 11.40 6.20
N SER A 113 5.13 10.13 6.56
CA SER A 113 4.72 9.62 7.88
C SER A 113 5.50 10.24 9.01
N ALA A 114 6.82 10.25 8.89
CA ALA A 114 7.70 10.89 9.87
C ALA A 114 7.38 12.39 10.02
N LEU A 115 7.15 13.07 8.88
CA LEU A 115 6.77 14.47 8.89
C LEU A 115 5.44 14.73 9.60
N ARG A 116 4.43 13.88 9.37
CA ARG A 116 3.12 14.00 10.04
C ARG A 116 3.21 13.76 11.53
N GLU A 117 4.00 12.79 11.95
CA GLU A 117 4.23 12.46 13.35
C GLU A 117 4.89 13.66 14.05
N TRP A 118 5.98 14.17 13.51
CA TRP A 118 6.65 15.36 14.00
C TRP A 118 5.72 16.57 14.08
N MET A 119 4.95 16.87 13.03
CA MET A 119 3.99 17.99 13.05
C MET A 119 2.88 17.81 14.11
N SER A 120 2.54 16.55 14.43
CA SER A 120 1.60 16.23 15.51
C SER A 120 2.16 16.54 16.89
N GLU A 121 3.44 16.22 17.12
CA GLU A 121 4.15 16.50 18.38
C GLU A 121 4.30 18.01 18.63
N VAL A 122 4.56 18.79 17.57
CA VAL A 122 4.69 20.26 17.65
C VAL A 122 3.32 20.98 17.72
N GLY A 123 2.21 20.22 17.78
CA GLY A 123 0.86 20.80 17.92
C GLY A 123 0.29 21.47 16.66
N LYS A 124 0.96 21.35 15.51
CA LYS A 124 0.59 22.00 14.24
C LYS A 124 -0.13 21.05 13.26
N ARG A 125 -0.86 20.10 13.78
CA ARG A 125 -1.59 19.05 13.02
C ARG A 125 -2.59 19.57 11.96
N ALA A 126 -3.13 20.77 12.17
CA ALA A 126 -4.27 21.29 11.41
C ALA A 126 -3.94 21.79 10.00
N ASN A 127 -2.68 22.02 9.67
CA ASN A 127 -2.31 22.70 8.43
C ASN A 127 -2.19 21.78 7.19
N VAL A 128 -2.38 20.46 7.37
CA VAL A 128 -2.24 19.52 6.26
C VAL A 128 -3.49 18.64 6.15
N ALA A 129 -4.59 19.25 5.70
CA ALA A 129 -5.79 18.51 5.34
C ALA A 129 -5.48 17.48 4.24
N VAL A 130 -5.94 16.25 4.43
CA VAL A 130 -5.82 15.20 3.41
C VAL A 130 -6.53 15.66 2.14
N SER A 131 -5.76 16.08 1.15
CA SER A 131 -6.32 16.54 -0.13
C SER A 131 -6.94 15.36 -0.88
N TRP A 132 -7.92 15.64 -1.73
CA TRP A 132 -8.53 14.67 -2.66
C TRP A 132 -7.47 13.90 -3.47
N ILE A 133 -6.39 14.58 -3.82
CA ILE A 133 -5.22 14.02 -4.52
C ILE A 133 -4.56 12.89 -3.71
N GLY A 134 -4.53 13.00 -2.37
CA GLY A 134 -4.00 11.94 -1.52
C GLY A 134 -4.83 10.66 -1.57
N LYS A 135 -6.15 10.76 -1.69
CA LYS A 135 -7.04 9.60 -1.82
C LYS A 135 -6.92 8.94 -3.20
N SER A 136 -6.93 9.76 -4.26
CA SER A 136 -6.77 9.25 -5.64
C SER A 136 -5.43 8.54 -5.84
N LYS A 137 -4.34 9.08 -5.29
CA LYS A 137 -3.01 8.47 -5.33
C LYS A 137 -3.03 7.05 -4.78
N THR A 138 -3.58 6.87 -3.57
CA THR A 138 -3.60 5.56 -2.90
C THR A 138 -4.42 4.55 -3.69
N PHE A 139 -5.56 4.97 -4.24
CA PHE A 139 -6.39 4.12 -5.08
C PHE A 139 -5.65 3.67 -6.34
N VAL A 140 -5.05 4.61 -7.09
CA VAL A 140 -4.29 4.29 -8.32
C VAL A 140 -3.12 3.35 -8.01
N GLN A 141 -2.42 3.57 -6.90
CA GLN A 141 -1.31 2.74 -6.43
C GLN A 141 -1.77 1.32 -6.11
N MET A 142 -2.90 1.13 -5.39
CA MET A 142 -3.44 -0.18 -5.06
C MET A 142 -3.86 -0.95 -6.31
N VAL A 143 -4.52 -0.26 -7.26
CA VAL A 143 -4.88 -0.87 -8.55
C VAL A 143 -3.63 -1.25 -9.35
N ALA A 144 -2.61 -0.40 -9.39
CA ALA A 144 -1.34 -0.71 -10.06
C ALA A 144 -0.68 -1.97 -9.51
N ILE A 145 -0.57 -2.08 -8.18
CA ILE A 145 0.00 -3.25 -7.52
C ILE A 145 -0.84 -4.50 -7.84
N LEU A 146 -2.18 -4.39 -7.78
CA LEU A 146 -3.08 -5.49 -8.09
C LEU A 146 -2.86 -6.01 -9.52
N PHE A 147 -2.77 -5.13 -10.52
CA PHE A 147 -2.50 -5.52 -11.91
C PHE A 147 -1.14 -6.19 -12.06
N LEU A 148 -0.12 -5.73 -11.35
CA LEU A 148 1.22 -6.32 -11.39
C LEU A 148 1.32 -7.66 -10.66
N LEU A 149 0.40 -7.95 -9.72
CA LEU A 149 0.30 -9.26 -9.05
C LEU A 149 -0.44 -10.29 -9.89
N ILE A 150 -1.17 -9.89 -10.94
CA ILE A 150 -1.88 -10.80 -11.85
C ILE A 150 -0.87 -11.38 -12.85
N HIS A 151 -0.44 -12.61 -12.61
CA HIS A 151 0.52 -13.31 -13.46
C HIS A 151 -0.14 -14.31 -14.43
N GLN A 152 -1.40 -14.07 -14.79
CA GLN A 152 -2.20 -14.90 -15.69
C GLN A 152 -3.11 -14.03 -16.54
N PRO A 153 -3.53 -14.51 -17.73
CA PRO A 153 -4.50 -13.80 -18.53
C PRO A 153 -5.85 -13.69 -17.80
N LEU A 154 -6.53 -12.57 -17.93
CA LEU A 154 -7.81 -12.31 -17.29
C LEU A 154 -8.85 -11.87 -18.32
N LEU A 155 -9.96 -12.61 -18.45
CA LEU A 155 -11.04 -12.33 -19.38
C LEU A 155 -10.53 -12.22 -20.84
N PHE A 156 -10.55 -11.02 -21.41
CA PHE A 156 -10.14 -10.73 -22.79
C PHE A 156 -8.72 -10.12 -22.88
N PHE A 157 -8.05 -9.91 -21.74
CA PHE A 157 -6.73 -9.31 -21.69
C PHE A 157 -5.66 -10.38 -21.58
N SER A 158 -4.60 -10.24 -22.39
CA SER A 158 -3.41 -11.06 -22.26
C SER A 158 -2.61 -10.67 -21.00
N TYR A 159 -1.71 -11.53 -20.57
CA TYR A 159 -0.79 -11.21 -19.48
C TYR A 159 0.02 -9.92 -19.77
N ASP A 160 0.46 -9.73 -21.00
CA ASP A 160 1.24 -8.56 -21.40
C ASP A 160 0.42 -7.27 -21.33
N ASP A 161 -0.85 -7.31 -21.73
CA ASP A 161 -1.75 -6.15 -21.61
C ASP A 161 -1.93 -5.73 -20.15
N ILE A 162 -2.19 -6.70 -19.27
CA ILE A 162 -2.38 -6.48 -17.83
C ILE A 162 -1.12 -5.89 -17.21
N ASN A 163 0.04 -6.47 -17.54
CA ASN A 163 1.34 -6.02 -17.07
C ASN A 163 1.65 -4.59 -17.53
N MET A 164 1.39 -4.28 -18.80
CA MET A 164 1.58 -2.93 -19.34
C MET A 164 0.67 -1.92 -18.64
N MET A 165 -0.61 -2.26 -18.40
CA MET A 165 -1.54 -1.42 -17.64
C MET A 165 -1.04 -1.20 -16.19
N GLY A 166 -0.56 -2.25 -15.53
CA GLY A 166 0.00 -2.18 -14.18
C GLY A 166 1.20 -1.23 -14.09
N ARG A 167 2.13 -1.34 -15.04
CA ARG A 167 3.30 -0.43 -15.15
C ARG A 167 2.90 1.01 -15.38
N PHE A 168 1.96 1.25 -16.29
CA PHE A 168 1.44 2.60 -16.55
C PHE A 168 0.78 3.20 -15.31
N LEU A 169 -0.05 2.44 -14.61
CA LEU A 169 -0.70 2.88 -13.38
C LEU A 169 0.31 3.13 -12.25
N LEU A 170 1.37 2.31 -12.15
CA LEU A 170 2.43 2.51 -11.16
C LEU A 170 3.20 3.81 -11.43
N PHE A 171 3.48 4.11 -12.69
CA PHE A 171 4.10 5.36 -13.09
C PHE A 171 3.21 6.56 -12.76
N LEU A 172 1.92 6.48 -13.07
CA LEU A 172 0.93 7.52 -12.72
C LEU A 172 0.84 7.72 -11.20
N ALA A 173 0.80 6.62 -10.42
CA ALA A 173 0.82 6.66 -8.96
C ALA A 173 2.08 7.35 -8.43
N THR A 174 3.22 7.17 -9.08
CA THR A 174 4.49 7.81 -8.72
C THR A 174 4.42 9.32 -8.91
N ILE A 175 3.90 9.78 -10.05
CA ILE A 175 3.71 11.22 -10.31
C ILE A 175 2.79 11.85 -9.24
N LEU A 176 1.65 11.22 -8.96
CA LEU A 176 0.72 11.69 -7.93
C LEU A 176 1.36 11.68 -6.53
N THR A 177 2.20 10.69 -6.27
CA THR A 177 2.95 10.53 -5.02
C THR A 177 3.96 11.64 -4.82
N LEU A 178 4.75 11.97 -5.84
CA LEU A 178 5.70 13.08 -5.81
C LEU A 178 4.97 14.42 -5.64
N TRP A 179 3.95 14.66 -6.43
CA TRP A 179 3.15 15.89 -6.33
C TRP A 179 2.58 16.11 -4.93
N SER A 180 1.96 15.07 -4.36
CA SER A 180 1.42 15.16 -3.00
C SER A 180 2.52 15.30 -1.95
N GLY A 181 3.66 14.62 -2.12
CA GLY A 181 4.81 14.67 -1.22
C GLY A 181 5.41 16.08 -1.13
N ILE A 182 5.61 16.73 -2.28
CA ILE A 182 6.12 18.12 -2.34
C ILE A 182 5.22 19.08 -1.57
N LYS A 183 3.89 18.95 -1.72
CA LYS A 183 2.93 19.79 -0.96
C LYS A 183 3.07 19.59 0.55
N TYR A 184 3.27 18.36 1.01
CA TYR A 184 3.49 18.06 2.42
C TYR A 184 4.81 18.64 2.92
N LEU A 185 5.89 18.51 2.14
CA LEU A 185 7.20 19.07 2.48
C LEU A 185 7.14 20.59 2.60
N ILE A 186 6.52 21.29 1.64
CA ILE A 186 6.39 22.74 1.69
C ILE A 186 5.57 23.18 2.92
N ALA A 187 4.49 22.47 3.24
CA ALA A 187 3.69 22.77 4.43
C ALA A 187 4.49 22.54 5.73
N GLY A 188 5.29 21.45 5.78
CA GLY A 188 6.18 21.17 6.89
C GLY A 188 7.26 22.22 7.07
N LEU A 189 7.96 22.61 5.99
CA LEU A 189 9.01 23.63 6.04
C LEU A 189 8.49 24.97 6.56
N LYS A 190 7.32 25.41 6.14
CA LYS A 190 6.68 26.63 6.67
C LYS A 190 6.41 26.57 8.18
N THR A 191 6.37 25.37 8.74
CA THR A 191 6.14 25.16 10.17
C THR A 191 7.43 25.34 10.99
N PHE A 192 8.60 25.18 10.36
CA PHE A 192 9.91 25.43 11.00
C PHE A 192 10.19 26.94 11.16
N ASP A 193 9.68 27.76 10.23
CA ASP A 193 9.95 29.20 10.20
C ASP A 193 8.97 30.01 11.06
N SER A 194 7.99 29.37 11.72
CA SER A 194 6.96 29.99 12.55
C SER A 194 7.00 29.48 14.00
#